data_70ae95895a996bfe24ec6d224b8e5770
#
_entry.id   70ae95895a996bfe24ec6d224b8e5770
#
_cell.length_a   1.000
_cell.length_b   1.000
_cell.length_c   1.000
_cell.angle_alpha   90.00
_cell.angle_beta   90.00
_cell.angle_gamma   90.00
#
_symmetry.space_group_name_H-M   'P 1'
#
loop_
_entity.id
_entity.type
_entity.pdbx_description
1 polymer ?
#
loop_
_entity_poly.entity_id
_entity_poly.type
_entity_poly.pdbx_seq_one_letter_code
_entity_poly.pdbx_strand_id
1 'polypeptide(L)'
;TVLTHCNAGWLATIDWGTATSPIYHAHKKGIPIHVWVDETRPRNQGANLTSYELNEEGIKNTIIADNAGGILMNRGEVDLCIVGTDRTLANGDVCNKIGTYLKALAAKDNNVPFYVALPSSTIDWETKNSKEIPIEERSSDELSEIEGVDQNGKIIKVRIYPQKSKSMNLAFDVTPAKYV
;
A
#
# COMPACT_ATOMS: atom_id res chain seq x y z
N THR A 1 -8.91 -7.90 11.85
CA THR A 1 -8.48 -7.86 10.43
C THR A 1 -7.96 -6.49 10.06
N VAL A 2 -6.86 -6.43 9.35
CA VAL A 2 -6.18 -5.21 8.93
C VAL A 2 -6.06 -5.20 7.41
N LEU A 3 -6.27 -4.05 6.75
CA LEU A 3 -5.97 -3.87 5.35
C LEU A 3 -4.75 -2.95 5.22
N THR A 4 -3.80 -3.32 4.35
CA THR A 4 -2.62 -2.51 4.06
C THR A 4 -2.35 -2.44 2.55
N HIS A 5 -1.63 -1.39 2.15
CA HIS A 5 -1.32 -1.08 0.76
C HIS A 5 0.15 -0.75 0.60
N CYS A 6 0.78 -1.24 -0.46
CA CYS A 6 2.21 -1.14 -0.73
C CYS A 6 3.06 -1.91 0.30
N ASN A 7 4.29 -1.48 0.52
CA ASN A 7 5.15 -2.02 1.57
C ASN A 7 5.69 -0.90 2.45
N ALA A 8 5.47 -1.03 3.74
CA ALA A 8 6.01 -0.18 4.79
C ALA A 8 6.51 -1.04 5.97
N GLY A 9 7.07 -2.19 5.63
CA GLY A 9 7.67 -3.15 6.53
C GLY A 9 9.19 -3.06 6.58
N TRP A 10 9.83 -4.08 7.16
CA TRP A 10 11.28 -4.11 7.35
C TRP A 10 12.09 -4.19 6.04
N LEU A 11 11.51 -4.64 4.92
CA LEU A 11 12.16 -4.59 3.60
C LEU A 11 12.28 -3.15 3.05
N ALA A 12 11.36 -2.25 3.42
CA ALA A 12 11.39 -0.85 2.97
C ALA A 12 12.04 0.10 3.99
N THR A 13 12.14 -0.33 5.25
CA THR A 13 12.66 0.50 6.35
C THR A 13 13.69 -0.30 7.16
N ILE A 14 13.75 -0.08 8.49
CA ILE A 14 14.66 -0.80 9.39
C ILE A 14 13.81 -1.50 10.47
N ASP A 15 14.22 -2.67 10.87
CA ASP A 15 13.64 -3.50 11.94
C ASP A 15 12.15 -3.84 11.72
N TRP A 16 11.26 -3.06 12.30
CA TRP A 16 9.83 -3.35 12.36
C TRP A 16 9.01 -2.77 11.22
N GLY A 17 9.59 -1.91 10.42
CA GLY A 17 8.81 -1.11 9.49
C GLY A 17 8.04 0.01 10.20
N THR A 18 7.07 0.59 9.48
CA THR A 18 6.14 1.60 10.02
C THR A 18 4.72 1.02 10.13
N ALA A 19 4.01 0.83 9.02
CA ALA A 19 2.65 0.28 9.02
C ALA A 19 2.59 -1.17 9.49
N THR A 20 3.61 -1.98 9.24
CA THR A 20 3.65 -3.38 9.68
C THR A 20 4.04 -3.54 11.15
N SER A 21 4.70 -2.54 11.75
CA SER A 21 5.14 -2.59 13.15
C SER A 21 4.02 -2.94 14.13
N PRO A 22 2.86 -2.27 14.16
CA PRO A 22 1.77 -2.65 15.06
C PRO A 22 1.22 -4.05 14.78
N ILE A 23 1.28 -4.51 13.52
CA ILE A 23 0.87 -5.87 13.14
C ILE A 23 1.78 -6.91 13.78
N TYR A 24 3.11 -6.74 13.67
CA TYR A 24 4.10 -7.63 14.28
C TYR A 24 3.99 -7.64 15.81
N HIS A 25 3.82 -6.47 16.41
CA HIS A 25 3.67 -6.37 17.86
C HIS A 25 2.37 -7.01 18.36
N ALA A 26 1.27 -6.88 17.64
CA ALA A 26 0.01 -7.55 17.96
C ALA A 26 0.17 -9.09 17.88
N HIS A 27 0.79 -9.59 16.81
CA HIS A 27 1.06 -11.00 16.63
C HIS A 27 1.94 -11.57 17.78
N LYS A 28 3.04 -10.90 18.12
CA LYS A 28 3.93 -11.29 19.22
C LYS A 28 3.25 -11.30 20.58
N LYS A 29 2.20 -10.51 20.76
CA LYS A 29 1.34 -10.54 21.97
C LYS A 29 0.25 -11.62 21.93
N GLY A 30 0.23 -12.47 20.91
CA GLY A 30 -0.77 -13.52 20.75
C GLY A 30 -2.16 -13.01 20.33
N ILE A 31 -2.28 -11.76 19.86
CA ILE A 31 -3.54 -11.23 19.37
C ILE A 31 -3.83 -11.85 17.98
N PRO A 32 -4.97 -12.53 17.80
CA PRO A 32 -5.33 -13.08 16.50
C PRO A 32 -5.46 -11.97 15.48
N ILE A 33 -4.65 -12.03 14.41
CA ILE A 33 -4.65 -11.02 13.36
C ILE A 33 -4.65 -11.70 11.99
N HIS A 34 -5.35 -11.09 11.04
CA HIS A 34 -5.31 -11.42 9.63
C HIS A 34 -5.12 -10.13 8.83
N VAL A 35 -4.28 -10.18 7.79
CA VAL A 35 -3.95 -9.01 6.98
C VAL A 35 -4.42 -9.19 5.53
N TRP A 36 -5.28 -8.30 5.07
CA TRP A 36 -5.58 -8.11 3.66
C TRP A 36 -4.48 -7.27 3.04
N VAL A 37 -3.78 -7.80 2.06
CA VAL A 37 -2.65 -7.15 1.41
C VAL A 37 -3.03 -6.79 -0.01
N ASP A 38 -3.20 -5.50 -0.30
CA ASP A 38 -3.33 -5.03 -1.68
C ASP A 38 -2.09 -5.46 -2.49
N GLU A 39 -2.28 -6.05 -3.67
CA GLU A 39 -1.15 -6.44 -4.53
C GLU A 39 -0.25 -5.25 -4.88
N THR A 40 -0.82 -4.05 -5.00
CA THR A 40 -0.16 -2.76 -5.28
C THR A 40 0.44 -2.69 -6.67
N ARG A 41 -0.43 -2.71 -7.69
CA ARG A 41 0.00 -2.45 -9.06
C ARG A 41 0.59 -1.04 -9.19
N PRO A 42 1.54 -0.80 -10.15
CA PRO A 42 2.08 -1.78 -11.12
C PRO A 42 3.22 -2.67 -10.60
N ARG A 43 3.95 -2.26 -9.55
CA ARG A 43 5.18 -2.96 -9.10
C ARG A 43 4.93 -4.11 -8.11
N ASN A 44 3.69 -4.32 -7.70
CA ASN A 44 3.26 -5.42 -6.82
C ASN A 44 4.02 -5.47 -5.48
N GLN A 45 4.32 -4.31 -4.86
CA GLN A 45 5.07 -4.25 -3.60
C GLN A 45 4.32 -4.94 -2.46
N GLY A 46 2.98 -4.88 -2.44
CA GLY A 46 2.18 -5.62 -1.48
C GLY A 46 2.33 -7.12 -1.66
N ALA A 47 2.09 -7.60 -2.88
CA ALA A 47 2.18 -9.02 -3.19
C ALA A 47 3.60 -9.59 -3.02
N ASN A 48 4.63 -8.84 -3.45
CA ASN A 48 6.00 -9.36 -3.47
C ASN A 48 6.75 -9.13 -2.16
N LEU A 49 6.48 -8.05 -1.43
CA LEU A 49 7.25 -7.66 -0.25
C LEU A 49 6.44 -7.82 1.02
N THR A 50 5.26 -7.20 1.12
CA THR A 50 4.46 -7.23 2.37
C THR A 50 4.00 -8.64 2.70
N SER A 51 3.49 -9.40 1.71
CA SER A 51 3.05 -10.77 1.96
C SER A 51 4.24 -11.70 2.32
N TYR A 52 5.42 -11.47 1.72
CA TYR A 52 6.64 -12.18 2.07
C TYR A 52 7.01 -11.94 3.54
N GLU A 53 7.09 -10.67 3.97
CA GLU A 53 7.40 -10.33 5.36
C GLU A 53 6.42 -10.96 6.35
N LEU A 54 5.11 -10.87 6.06
CA LEU A 54 4.07 -11.44 6.91
C LEU A 54 4.17 -12.96 7.01
N ASN A 55 4.52 -13.64 5.91
CA ASN A 55 4.74 -15.08 5.91
C ASN A 55 5.96 -15.49 6.75
N GLU A 56 7.07 -14.76 6.63
CA GLU A 56 8.27 -14.99 7.44
C GLU A 56 8.01 -14.81 8.95
N GLU A 57 7.13 -13.89 9.31
CA GLU A 57 6.70 -13.66 10.70
C GLU A 57 5.55 -14.60 11.15
N GLY A 58 5.09 -15.51 10.30
CA GLY A 58 4.00 -16.45 10.61
C GLY A 58 2.62 -15.79 10.74
N ILE A 59 2.42 -14.63 10.15
CA ILE A 59 1.18 -13.85 10.22
C ILE A 59 0.26 -14.21 9.08
N LYS A 60 -0.98 -14.60 9.40
CA LYS A 60 -2.00 -14.92 8.39
C LYS A 60 -2.29 -13.70 7.51
N ASN A 61 -2.16 -13.88 6.20
CA ASN A 61 -2.45 -12.83 5.25
C ASN A 61 -3.11 -13.38 3.99
N THR A 62 -3.74 -12.50 3.24
CA THR A 62 -4.35 -12.81 1.93
C THR A 62 -4.08 -11.65 0.98
N ILE A 63 -3.48 -11.94 -0.16
CA ILE A 63 -3.28 -10.96 -1.23
C ILE A 63 -4.61 -10.73 -1.93
N ILE A 64 -4.93 -9.48 -2.18
CA ILE A 64 -6.14 -9.06 -2.91
C ILE A 64 -5.79 -8.11 -4.05
N ALA A 65 -6.64 -8.05 -5.06
CA ALA A 65 -6.55 -7.02 -6.07
C ALA A 65 -6.76 -5.64 -5.42
N ASP A 66 -6.04 -4.61 -5.90
CA ASP A 66 -6.09 -3.26 -5.32
C ASP A 66 -7.51 -2.69 -5.18
N ASN A 67 -8.41 -3.07 -6.08
CA ASN A 67 -9.79 -2.58 -6.06
C ASN A 67 -10.72 -3.37 -5.11
N ALA A 68 -10.26 -4.47 -4.51
CA ALA A 68 -11.09 -5.30 -3.65
C ALA A 68 -11.29 -4.75 -2.24
N GLY A 69 -10.44 -3.82 -1.78
CA GLY A 69 -10.51 -3.29 -0.42
C GLY A 69 -11.88 -2.67 -0.07
N GLY A 70 -12.49 -1.94 -1.00
CA GLY A 70 -13.80 -1.32 -0.78
C GLY A 70 -14.92 -2.31 -0.48
N ILE A 71 -14.99 -3.43 -1.21
CA ILE A 71 -16.03 -4.45 -0.97
C ILE A 71 -15.79 -5.20 0.35
N LEU A 72 -14.53 -5.42 0.74
CA LEU A 72 -14.21 -6.04 2.03
C LEU A 72 -14.60 -5.13 3.20
N MET A 73 -14.36 -3.83 3.09
CA MET A 73 -14.81 -2.83 4.08
C MET A 73 -16.35 -2.81 4.17
N ASN A 74 -17.04 -2.80 3.04
CA ASN A 74 -18.49 -2.81 2.98
C ASN A 74 -19.12 -4.06 3.61
N ARG A 75 -18.44 -5.20 3.55
CA ARG A 75 -18.85 -6.46 4.18
C ARG A 75 -18.50 -6.54 5.67
N GLY A 76 -17.81 -5.54 6.23
CA GLY A 76 -17.33 -5.58 7.61
C GLY A 76 -16.17 -6.55 7.84
N GLU A 77 -15.41 -6.85 6.79
CA GLU A 77 -14.26 -7.78 6.85
C GLU A 77 -12.94 -7.07 7.15
N VAL A 78 -12.97 -5.75 7.35
CA VAL A 78 -11.81 -4.91 7.67
C VAL A 78 -12.11 -4.08 8.92
N ASP A 79 -11.34 -4.29 9.99
CA ASP A 79 -11.48 -3.53 11.24
C ASP A 79 -10.74 -2.19 11.19
N LEU A 80 -9.60 -2.15 10.47
CA LEU A 80 -8.83 -0.94 10.25
C LEU A 80 -7.96 -1.03 8.99
N CYS A 81 -7.65 0.12 8.41
CA CYS A 81 -6.61 0.26 7.39
C CYS A 81 -5.38 0.92 8.01
N ILE A 82 -4.19 0.42 7.65
CA ILE A 82 -2.92 1.06 8.04
C ILE A 82 -1.95 1.01 6.86
N VAL A 83 -1.38 2.16 6.53
CA VAL A 83 -0.42 2.32 5.44
C VAL A 83 0.80 3.12 5.91
N GLY A 84 1.88 3.05 5.16
CA GLY A 84 3.00 3.97 5.30
C GLY A 84 2.74 5.29 4.57
N THR A 85 3.78 6.09 4.41
CA THR A 85 3.74 7.30 3.59
C THR A 85 5.10 7.59 3.00
N ASP A 86 5.11 8.09 1.77
CA ASP A 86 6.31 8.63 1.14
C ASP A 86 6.58 10.07 1.60
N ARG A 87 5.51 10.83 1.91
CA ARG A 87 5.58 12.19 2.46
C ARG A 87 4.27 12.54 3.15
N THR A 88 4.35 13.14 4.33
CA THR A 88 3.20 13.71 5.03
C THR A 88 3.46 15.18 5.30
N LEU A 89 2.54 16.06 4.91
CA LEU A 89 2.65 17.49 5.17
C LEU A 89 2.29 17.83 6.61
N ALA A 90 2.74 19.00 7.08
CA ALA A 90 2.41 19.50 8.41
C ALA A 90 0.90 19.66 8.68
N ASN A 91 0.08 19.81 7.63
CA ASN A 91 -1.38 19.88 7.74
C ASN A 91 -2.05 18.50 7.82
N GLY A 92 -1.27 17.41 7.71
CA GLY A 92 -1.76 16.03 7.73
C GLY A 92 -2.15 15.44 6.37
N ASP A 93 -1.98 16.17 5.26
CA ASP A 93 -2.13 15.59 3.92
C ASP A 93 -1.03 14.57 3.66
N VAL A 94 -1.39 13.41 3.11
CA VAL A 94 -0.49 12.26 2.93
C VAL A 94 -0.27 11.98 1.45
N CYS A 95 0.99 12.05 0.99
CA CYS A 95 1.41 11.55 -0.30
C CYS A 95 1.96 10.14 -0.13
N ASN A 96 1.34 9.18 -0.80
CA ASN A 96 1.75 7.77 -0.71
C ASN A 96 1.49 7.05 -2.03
N LYS A 97 1.85 5.78 -2.09
CA LYS A 97 1.67 4.91 -3.27
C LYS A 97 0.27 5.06 -3.85
N ILE A 98 0.21 5.21 -5.19
CA ILE A 98 -1.04 5.32 -5.95
C ILE A 98 -2.06 4.25 -5.49
N GLY A 99 -3.30 4.66 -5.25
CA GLY A 99 -4.36 3.83 -4.69
C GLY A 99 -4.64 4.09 -3.20
N THR A 100 -3.75 4.77 -2.48
CA THR A 100 -3.93 5.11 -1.06
C THR A 100 -5.16 6.01 -0.86
N TYR A 101 -5.34 7.01 -1.70
CA TYR A 101 -6.51 7.90 -1.64
C TYR A 101 -7.83 7.15 -1.82
N LEU A 102 -7.91 6.22 -2.76
CA LEU A 102 -9.10 5.39 -2.97
C LEU A 102 -9.41 4.52 -1.75
N LYS A 103 -8.38 3.98 -1.07
CA LYS A 103 -8.56 3.22 0.17
C LYS A 103 -9.09 4.09 1.30
N ALA A 104 -8.54 5.29 1.47
CA ALA A 104 -8.99 6.23 2.48
C ALA A 104 -10.46 6.66 2.26
N LEU A 105 -10.86 6.90 1.00
CA LEU A 105 -12.26 7.18 0.64
C LEU A 105 -13.19 6.01 0.99
N ALA A 106 -12.82 4.79 0.61
CA ALA A 106 -13.60 3.60 0.92
C ALA A 106 -13.67 3.35 2.43
N ALA A 107 -12.58 3.55 3.16
CA ALA A 107 -12.54 3.44 4.61
C ALA A 107 -13.48 4.45 5.27
N LYS A 108 -13.46 5.70 4.83
CA LYS A 108 -14.36 6.75 5.35
C LYS A 108 -15.83 6.45 5.10
N ASP A 109 -16.18 6.00 3.90
CA ASP A 109 -17.54 5.65 3.51
C ASP A 109 -18.11 4.48 4.33
N ASN A 110 -17.23 3.54 4.72
CA ASN A 110 -17.61 2.36 5.50
C ASN A 110 -17.31 2.49 7.00
N ASN A 111 -16.94 3.67 7.51
CA ASN A 111 -16.58 3.92 8.91
C ASN A 111 -15.44 3.02 9.42
N VAL A 112 -14.52 2.65 8.56
CA VAL A 112 -13.28 1.92 8.91
C VAL A 112 -12.19 2.94 9.26
N PRO A 113 -11.54 2.84 10.44
CA PRO A 113 -10.41 3.69 10.79
C PRO A 113 -9.27 3.56 9.77
N PHE A 114 -8.72 4.70 9.34
CA PHE A 114 -7.60 4.76 8.41
C PHE A 114 -6.40 5.45 9.06
N TYR A 115 -5.32 4.71 9.21
CA TYR A 115 -4.10 5.17 9.86
C TYR A 115 -2.94 5.27 8.88
N VAL A 116 -2.09 6.27 9.10
CA VAL A 116 -0.83 6.44 8.39
C VAL A 116 0.32 6.40 9.41
N ALA A 117 1.20 5.41 9.28
CA ALA A 117 2.31 5.21 10.19
C ALA A 117 3.61 5.70 9.55
N LEU A 118 4.29 6.63 10.23
CA LEU A 118 5.50 7.28 9.72
C LEU A 118 6.46 7.68 10.84
N PRO A 119 7.78 7.77 10.57
CA PRO A 119 8.72 8.44 11.44
C PRO A 119 8.66 9.97 11.22
N SER A 120 9.02 10.74 12.23
CA SER A 120 9.00 12.21 12.15
C SER A 120 9.84 12.78 11.00
N SER A 121 10.86 12.06 10.57
CA SER A 121 11.71 12.43 9.42
C SER A 121 10.99 12.44 8.07
N THR A 122 9.82 11.79 7.98
CA THR A 122 9.00 11.76 6.76
C THR A 122 8.03 12.94 6.69
N ILE A 123 7.94 13.75 7.75
CA ILE A 123 7.08 14.93 7.77
C ILE A 123 7.76 16.08 7.03
N ASP A 124 7.08 16.60 6.02
CA ASP A 124 7.47 17.81 5.30
C ASP A 124 6.83 19.03 5.98
N TRP A 125 7.66 19.77 6.72
CA TRP A 125 7.25 20.97 7.45
C TRP A 125 7.18 22.23 6.58
N GLU A 126 7.77 22.20 5.39
CA GLU A 126 7.95 23.36 4.53
C GLU A 126 6.83 23.51 3.50
N THR A 127 6.45 22.45 2.82
CA THR A 127 5.38 22.46 1.80
C THR A 127 4.03 22.74 2.46
N LYS A 128 3.37 23.80 2.00
CA LYS A 128 2.09 24.27 2.61
C LYS A 128 0.85 23.76 1.88
N ASN A 129 1.00 23.38 0.62
CA ASN A 129 -0.12 22.96 -0.22
C ASN A 129 0.23 21.62 -0.89
N SER A 130 -0.61 20.64 -0.71
CA SER A 130 -0.42 19.30 -1.29
C SER A 130 -0.40 19.29 -2.83
N LYS A 131 -0.98 20.30 -3.48
CA LYS A 131 -0.89 20.48 -4.94
C LYS A 131 0.51 20.83 -5.44
N GLU A 132 1.40 21.26 -4.54
CA GLU A 132 2.81 21.56 -4.85
C GLU A 132 3.69 20.33 -4.81
N ILE A 133 3.19 19.20 -4.29
CA ILE A 133 3.93 17.92 -4.28
C ILE A 133 4.06 17.43 -5.72
N PRO A 134 5.29 17.29 -6.23
CA PRO A 134 5.50 16.74 -7.56
C PRO A 134 5.14 15.25 -7.54
N ILE A 135 4.15 14.86 -8.35
CA ILE A 135 3.79 13.45 -8.51
C ILE A 135 4.64 12.85 -9.63
N GLU A 136 5.47 11.87 -9.27
CA GLU A 136 6.32 11.17 -10.22
C GLU A 136 5.47 10.41 -11.25
N GLU A 137 5.73 10.66 -12.54
CA GLU A 137 5.26 9.81 -13.62
C GLU A 137 6.38 8.87 -14.04
N ARG A 138 6.16 7.57 -13.88
CA ARG A 138 7.13 6.52 -14.12
C ARG A 138 6.98 5.90 -15.51
N SER A 139 7.94 5.03 -15.90
CA SER A 139 7.85 4.34 -17.19
C SER A 139 6.53 3.59 -17.35
N SER A 140 5.96 3.73 -18.54
CA SER A 140 4.78 2.96 -18.95
C SER A 140 5.04 1.45 -19.02
N ASP A 141 6.30 1.03 -19.11
CA ASP A 141 6.68 -0.39 -19.13
C ASP A 141 6.29 -1.11 -17.85
N GLU A 142 6.34 -0.42 -16.69
CA GLU A 142 5.87 -1.00 -15.42
C GLU A 142 4.38 -1.37 -15.46
N LEU A 143 3.56 -0.66 -16.23
CA LEU A 143 2.15 -0.99 -16.45
C LEU A 143 1.96 -2.06 -17.52
N SER A 144 2.75 -1.99 -18.60
CA SER A 144 2.58 -2.84 -19.76
C SER A 144 3.11 -4.25 -19.59
N GLU A 145 4.03 -4.43 -18.66
CA GLU A 145 4.70 -5.69 -18.42
C GLU A 145 4.53 -6.11 -16.95
N ILE A 146 4.46 -7.39 -16.74
CA ILE A 146 4.52 -7.99 -15.41
C ILE A 146 5.63 -9.02 -15.38
N GLU A 147 6.39 -9.02 -14.29
CA GLU A 147 7.42 -10.01 -14.03
C GLU A 147 6.86 -11.11 -13.15
N GLY A 148 7.13 -12.35 -13.50
CA GLY A 148 6.66 -13.50 -12.75
C GLY A 148 7.55 -14.71 -12.99
N VAL A 149 7.25 -15.80 -12.29
CA VAL A 149 7.99 -17.06 -12.37
C VAL A 149 7.18 -18.05 -13.23
N ASP A 150 7.80 -18.61 -14.26
CA ASP A 150 7.17 -19.64 -15.10
C ASP A 150 7.13 -21.02 -14.37
N GLN A 151 6.52 -22.00 -15.04
CA GLN A 151 6.40 -23.37 -14.50
C GLN A 151 7.75 -24.09 -14.25
N ASN A 152 8.85 -23.55 -14.79
CA ASN A 152 10.20 -24.09 -14.63
C ASN A 152 11.00 -23.32 -13.57
N GLY A 153 10.38 -22.36 -12.86
CA GLY A 153 11.03 -21.51 -11.88
C GLY A 153 11.85 -20.36 -12.49
N LYS A 154 11.73 -20.09 -13.79
CA LYS A 154 12.45 -19.02 -14.47
C LYS A 154 11.69 -17.72 -14.40
N ILE A 155 12.36 -16.63 -14.02
CA ILE A 155 11.80 -15.28 -14.05
C ILE A 155 11.63 -14.86 -15.50
N ILE A 156 10.40 -14.49 -15.86
CA ILE A 156 10.04 -13.97 -17.18
C ILE A 156 9.23 -12.68 -17.06
N LYS A 157 9.29 -11.84 -18.10
CA LYS A 157 8.42 -10.68 -18.27
C LYS A 157 7.41 -10.97 -19.37
N VAL A 158 6.17 -10.63 -19.10
CA VAL A 158 5.08 -10.79 -20.07
C VAL A 158 4.31 -9.48 -20.23
N ARG A 159 3.95 -9.16 -21.45
CA ARG A 159 3.10 -8.02 -21.76
C ARG A 159 1.64 -8.38 -21.45
N ILE A 160 0.95 -7.47 -20.75
CA ILE A 160 -0.40 -7.72 -20.24
C ILE A 160 -1.50 -6.89 -20.92
N TYR A 161 -1.14 -5.98 -21.84
CA TYR A 161 -2.11 -5.26 -22.67
C TYR A 161 -1.56 -4.98 -24.09
N PRO A 162 -2.43 -4.58 -25.05
CA PRO A 162 -2.04 -4.37 -26.44
C PRO A 162 -0.93 -3.32 -26.62
N GLN A 163 0.06 -3.61 -27.45
CA GLN A 163 1.25 -2.76 -27.65
C GLN A 163 0.93 -1.32 -28.09
N LYS A 164 -0.19 -1.12 -28.80
CA LYS A 164 -0.59 0.21 -29.27
C LYS A 164 -1.35 1.05 -28.23
N SER A 165 -1.69 0.45 -27.08
CA SER A 165 -2.37 1.17 -25.99
C SER A 165 -1.40 2.10 -25.28
N LYS A 166 -1.80 3.35 -25.11
CA LYS A 166 -1.06 4.31 -24.27
C LYS A 166 -1.38 4.08 -22.79
N SER A 167 -0.44 4.33 -21.91
CA SER A 167 -0.62 4.28 -20.47
C SER A 167 0.02 5.48 -19.79
N MET A 168 -0.52 5.85 -18.64
CA MET A 168 0.00 6.86 -17.73
C MET A 168 0.28 6.18 -16.39
N ASN A 169 1.50 6.29 -15.87
CA ASN A 169 1.95 5.59 -14.67
C ASN A 169 2.29 6.61 -13.56
N LEU A 170 1.29 7.09 -12.86
CA LEU A 170 1.49 7.93 -11.68
C LEU A 170 1.89 7.05 -10.49
N ALA A 171 2.99 7.41 -9.83
CA ALA A 171 3.55 6.61 -8.74
C ALA A 171 2.82 6.82 -7.41
N PHE A 172 2.26 8.01 -7.19
CA PHE A 172 1.67 8.43 -5.93
C PHE A 172 0.33 9.13 -6.13
N ASP A 173 -0.46 9.17 -5.06
CA ASP A 173 -1.60 10.06 -4.92
C ASP A 173 -1.53 10.83 -3.59
N VAL A 174 -2.38 11.83 -3.44
CA VAL A 174 -2.47 12.61 -2.20
C VAL A 174 -3.81 12.37 -1.53
N THR A 175 -3.75 11.88 -0.30
CA THR A 175 -4.89 11.70 0.58
C THR A 175 -5.03 12.93 1.48
N PRO A 176 -6.13 13.70 1.40
CA PRO A 176 -6.39 14.80 2.31
C PRO A 176 -6.51 14.33 3.77
N ALA A 177 -5.97 15.12 4.70
CA ALA A 177 -5.97 14.84 6.14
C ALA A 177 -7.34 14.47 6.73
N LYS A 178 -8.43 14.98 6.17
CA LYS A 178 -9.81 14.67 6.61
C LYS A 178 -10.21 13.20 6.45
N TYR A 179 -9.41 12.41 5.76
CA TYR A 179 -9.63 10.98 5.55
C TYR A 179 -8.67 10.09 6.36
N VAL A 180 -7.81 10.71 7.16
CA VAL A 180 -6.80 10.05 7.99
C VAL A 180 -7.15 10.15 9.47
#